data_85035cc3209420456d4ca54caa2f57c1
#
_entry.id   85035cc3209420456d4ca54caa2f57c1
#
_cell.length_a   1.000
_cell.length_b   1.000
_cell.length_c   1.000
_cell.angle_alpha   90.00
_cell.angle_beta   90.00
_cell.angle_gamma   90.00
#
_symmetry.space_group_name_H-M   'P 1'
#
loop_
_entity.id
_entity.type
_entity.pdbx_description
1 polymer ?
#
loop_
_entity_poly.entity_id
_entity_poly.type
_entity_poly.pdbx_seq_one_letter_code
_entity_poly.pdbx_strand_id
1 'polypeptide(L)'
;MPPAEAAGPVRARAETVKKAGGAPLIASPCHCLAIRQAARHMTQFYDRFLAVSGLRTTQFSVLAVLDRTGPLAVNELAVHLVMDRTATGRALRPLARDGLVEIGPGRDGRTRSLSLTPAGRAKLEATRALWRRAQTAFEAQYGAAEADTLRLSLARVVGRA
;
A
#
# COMPACT_ATOMS: atom_id res chain seq x y z
N MET A 1 -7.66 50.36 -17.67
CA MET A 1 -7.70 48.98 -17.08
C MET A 1 -8.61 48.14 -17.96
N PRO A 2 -8.11 47.11 -18.66
CA PRO A 2 -8.97 46.15 -19.36
C PRO A 2 -9.48 45.09 -18.36
N PRO A 3 -10.68 44.51 -18.58
CA PRO A 3 -11.26 43.53 -17.69
C PRO A 3 -10.57 42.16 -17.83
N ALA A 4 -10.46 41.45 -16.70
CA ALA A 4 -9.90 40.12 -16.62
C ALA A 4 -10.77 39.09 -17.36
N GLU A 5 -10.19 38.44 -18.33
CA GLU A 5 -10.77 37.35 -19.12
C GLU A 5 -10.95 36.13 -18.25
N ALA A 6 -12.20 35.74 -17.99
CA ALA A 6 -12.54 34.56 -17.22
C ALA A 6 -12.15 33.30 -18.00
N ALA A 7 -11.15 32.56 -17.50
CA ALA A 7 -10.78 31.27 -18.02
C ALA A 7 -11.97 30.30 -17.84
N GLY A 8 -12.57 29.90 -18.95
CA GLY A 8 -13.64 28.90 -18.98
C GLY A 8 -13.16 27.51 -18.48
N PRO A 9 -14.09 26.64 -18.06
CA PRO A 9 -13.73 25.34 -17.50
C PRO A 9 -13.03 24.47 -18.54
N VAL A 10 -11.79 24.06 -18.23
CA VAL A 10 -11.04 23.07 -19.01
C VAL A 10 -11.83 21.76 -18.97
N ARG A 11 -12.48 21.43 -20.07
CA ARG A 11 -13.08 20.10 -20.28
C ARG A 11 -11.93 19.10 -20.38
N ALA A 12 -11.66 18.38 -19.28
CA ALA A 12 -10.76 17.24 -19.29
C ALA A 12 -11.31 16.20 -20.27
N ARG A 13 -10.58 15.96 -21.37
CA ARG A 13 -10.85 14.83 -22.27
C ARG A 13 -10.70 13.55 -21.45
N ALA A 14 -11.74 12.72 -21.45
CA ALA A 14 -11.66 11.37 -20.90
C ALA A 14 -10.70 10.53 -21.77
N GLU A 15 -9.45 10.44 -21.35
CA GLU A 15 -8.49 9.54 -21.98
C GLU A 15 -8.82 8.10 -21.61
N THR A 16 -9.00 7.28 -22.62
CA THR A 16 -9.31 5.86 -22.48
C THR A 16 -8.02 5.10 -22.18
N VAL A 17 -7.83 4.66 -20.96
CA VAL A 17 -6.69 3.82 -20.58
C VAL A 17 -6.94 2.40 -21.10
N LYS A 18 -6.21 1.99 -22.15
CA LYS A 18 -6.26 0.61 -22.67
C LYS A 18 -5.63 -0.35 -21.66
N LYS A 19 -6.43 -1.26 -21.12
CA LYS A 19 -5.96 -2.42 -20.36
C LYS A 19 -5.66 -3.55 -21.35
N ALA A 20 -4.51 -4.20 -21.24
CA ALA A 20 -4.22 -5.40 -22.01
C ALA A 20 -5.28 -6.48 -21.69
N GLY A 21 -6.17 -6.78 -22.64
CA GLY A 21 -7.13 -7.89 -22.58
C GLY A 21 -8.45 -7.67 -21.87
N GLY A 22 -8.92 -6.42 -21.64
CA GLY A 22 -10.23 -6.15 -21.03
C GLY A 22 -10.97 -4.97 -21.64
N ALA A 23 -12.26 -4.80 -21.31
CA ALA A 23 -13.03 -3.63 -21.70
C ALA A 23 -12.33 -2.34 -21.19
N PRO A 24 -12.37 -1.24 -21.97
CA PRO A 24 -11.75 0.01 -21.58
C PRO A 24 -12.38 0.51 -20.26
N LEU A 25 -11.53 0.88 -19.29
CA LEU A 25 -12.00 1.50 -18.07
C LEU A 25 -12.46 2.92 -18.39
N ILE A 26 -13.69 3.25 -18.05
CA ILE A 26 -14.19 4.62 -18.14
C ILE A 26 -13.50 5.43 -17.03
N ALA A 27 -12.77 6.48 -17.40
CA ALA A 27 -12.20 7.39 -16.42
C ALA A 27 -13.33 8.03 -15.60
N SER A 28 -13.32 7.82 -14.29
CA SER A 28 -14.33 8.40 -13.40
C SER A 28 -13.90 9.79 -12.95
N PRO A 29 -14.78 10.79 -12.96
CA PRO A 29 -14.51 12.09 -12.35
C PRO A 29 -14.44 12.02 -10.81
N CYS A 30 -14.84 10.89 -10.20
CA CYS A 30 -14.82 10.67 -8.76
C CYS A 30 -13.42 10.29 -8.27
N HIS A 31 -12.74 11.17 -7.57
CA HIS A 31 -11.42 10.92 -6.99
C HIS A 31 -11.39 9.68 -6.08
N CYS A 32 -12.40 9.48 -5.26
CA CYS A 32 -12.51 8.32 -4.39
C CYS A 32 -12.57 7.01 -5.19
N LEU A 33 -13.39 6.96 -6.24
CA LEU A 33 -13.48 5.76 -7.09
C LEU A 33 -12.16 5.49 -7.82
N ALA A 34 -11.53 6.53 -8.38
CA ALA A 34 -10.24 6.40 -9.08
C ALA A 34 -9.14 5.84 -8.15
N ILE A 35 -9.00 6.40 -6.93
CA ILE A 35 -8.03 5.92 -5.94
C ILE A 35 -8.32 4.47 -5.53
N ARG A 36 -9.59 4.11 -5.29
CA ARG A 36 -9.97 2.74 -4.92
C ARG A 36 -9.70 1.72 -6.04
N GLN A 37 -9.95 2.10 -7.30
CA GLN A 37 -9.63 1.26 -8.47
C GLN A 37 -8.12 1.05 -8.58
N ALA A 38 -7.34 2.13 -8.49
CA ALA A 38 -5.87 2.07 -8.50
C ALA A 38 -5.34 1.20 -7.36
N ALA A 39 -5.81 1.39 -6.12
CA ALA A 39 -5.38 0.62 -4.96
C ALA A 39 -5.67 -0.88 -5.10
N ARG A 40 -6.85 -1.25 -5.64
CA ARG A 40 -7.17 -2.67 -5.92
C ARG A 40 -6.28 -3.24 -7.00
N HIS A 41 -6.07 -2.50 -8.07
CA HIS A 41 -5.18 -2.93 -9.16
C HIS A 41 -3.75 -3.14 -8.64
N MET A 42 -3.21 -2.22 -7.89
CA MET A 42 -1.88 -2.32 -7.30
C MET A 42 -1.77 -3.50 -6.34
N THR A 43 -2.77 -3.72 -5.48
CA THR A 43 -2.79 -4.88 -4.59
C THR A 43 -2.70 -6.19 -5.39
N GLN A 44 -3.52 -6.36 -6.43
CA GLN A 44 -3.50 -7.54 -7.29
C GLN A 44 -2.18 -7.67 -8.06
N PHE A 45 -1.62 -6.54 -8.50
CA PHE A 45 -0.35 -6.52 -9.21
C PHE A 45 0.78 -7.04 -8.32
N TYR A 46 0.93 -6.52 -7.11
CA TYR A 46 1.97 -6.95 -6.16
C TYR A 46 1.74 -8.37 -5.64
N ASP A 47 0.48 -8.75 -5.36
CA ASP A 47 0.14 -10.10 -4.91
C ASP A 47 0.61 -11.17 -5.90
N ARG A 48 0.59 -10.92 -7.21
CA ARG A 48 1.11 -11.87 -8.23
C ARG A 48 2.61 -12.13 -8.07
N PHE A 49 3.40 -11.09 -7.75
CA PHE A 49 4.84 -11.27 -7.51
C PHE A 49 5.12 -11.93 -6.17
N LEU A 50 4.35 -11.59 -5.13
CA LEU A 50 4.55 -12.10 -3.78
C LEU A 50 3.99 -13.52 -3.57
N ALA A 51 3.13 -14.01 -4.45
CA ALA A 51 2.46 -15.31 -4.33
C ALA A 51 3.43 -16.47 -4.04
N VAL A 52 4.61 -16.48 -4.68
CA VAL A 52 5.65 -17.50 -4.47
C VAL A 52 6.15 -17.55 -3.01
N SER A 53 6.13 -16.41 -2.32
CA SER A 53 6.50 -16.36 -0.90
C SER A 53 5.37 -16.82 0.03
N GLY A 54 4.15 -16.97 -0.46
CA GLY A 54 2.97 -17.24 0.37
C GLY A 54 2.46 -16.02 1.14
N LEU A 55 3.07 -14.83 0.96
CA LEU A 55 2.58 -13.59 1.56
C LEU A 55 1.68 -12.81 0.59
N ARG A 56 0.67 -12.15 1.14
CA ARG A 56 -0.08 -11.09 0.48
C ARG A 56 0.60 -9.73 0.67
N THR A 57 0.34 -8.79 -0.21
CA THR A 57 0.86 -7.41 -0.13
C THR A 57 0.60 -6.77 1.23
N THR A 58 -0.61 -6.93 1.80
CA THR A 58 -0.93 -6.39 3.13
C THR A 58 -0.07 -7.03 4.23
N GLN A 59 0.18 -8.34 4.16
CA GLN A 59 1.02 -9.04 5.12
C GLN A 59 2.49 -8.60 5.02
N PHE A 60 3.00 -8.49 3.79
CA PHE A 60 4.34 -7.94 3.55
C PHE A 60 4.47 -6.52 4.14
N SER A 61 3.45 -5.67 3.95
CA SER A 61 3.44 -4.30 4.50
C SER A 61 3.48 -4.29 6.03
N VAL A 62 2.74 -5.18 6.70
CA VAL A 62 2.81 -5.34 8.16
C VAL A 62 4.23 -5.69 8.61
N LEU A 63 4.84 -6.73 8.01
CA LEU A 63 6.20 -7.13 8.35
C LEU A 63 7.21 -6.00 8.08
N ALA A 64 7.09 -5.30 6.96
CA ALA A 64 7.98 -4.20 6.57
C ALA A 64 7.85 -2.98 7.52
N VAL A 65 6.65 -2.66 8.00
CA VAL A 65 6.46 -1.60 9.00
C VAL A 65 7.13 -2.00 10.32
N LEU A 66 6.85 -3.20 10.83
CA LEU A 66 7.44 -3.69 12.08
C LEU A 66 8.97 -3.80 12.02
N ASP A 67 9.54 -4.15 10.86
CA ASP A 67 10.99 -4.18 10.66
C ASP A 67 11.62 -2.78 10.77
N ARG A 68 10.94 -1.78 10.20
CA ARG A 68 11.44 -0.40 10.16
C ARG A 68 11.29 0.33 11.48
N THR A 69 10.19 0.11 12.19
CA THR A 69 9.83 0.86 13.41
C THR A 69 10.24 0.17 14.70
N GLY A 70 10.50 -1.14 14.66
CA GLY A 70 10.55 -1.98 15.84
C GLY A 70 9.16 -2.31 16.37
N PRO A 71 9.06 -2.74 17.65
CA PRO A 71 7.80 -3.12 18.27
C PRO A 71 6.80 -1.96 18.32
N LEU A 72 5.54 -2.22 17.95
CA LEU A 72 4.43 -1.27 17.93
C LEU A 72 3.20 -1.82 18.65
N ALA A 73 2.39 -0.92 19.22
CA ALA A 73 1.03 -1.27 19.59
C ALA A 73 0.15 -1.47 18.35
N VAL A 74 -0.94 -2.27 18.49
CA VAL A 74 -1.86 -2.54 17.37
C VAL A 74 -2.43 -1.25 16.76
N ASN A 75 -2.74 -0.25 17.60
CA ASN A 75 -3.28 1.02 17.13
C ASN A 75 -2.24 1.84 16.35
N GLU A 76 -0.97 1.80 16.76
CA GLU A 76 0.14 2.46 16.05
C GLU A 76 0.35 1.83 14.67
N LEU A 77 0.34 0.50 14.60
CA LEU A 77 0.40 -0.21 13.31
C LEU A 77 -0.79 0.15 12.41
N ALA A 78 -2.00 0.26 12.95
CA ALA A 78 -3.20 0.68 12.24
C ALA A 78 -3.03 2.08 11.62
N VAL A 79 -2.47 3.04 12.37
CA VAL A 79 -2.13 4.38 11.89
C VAL A 79 -1.10 4.32 10.76
N HIS A 80 -0.02 3.52 10.92
CA HIS A 80 0.99 3.37 9.88
C HIS A 80 0.45 2.82 8.56
N LEU A 81 -0.53 1.91 8.64
CA LEU A 81 -1.14 1.26 7.48
C LEU A 81 -2.40 1.96 6.96
N VAL A 82 -2.85 3.03 7.64
CA VAL A 82 -4.13 3.73 7.36
C VAL A 82 -5.29 2.72 7.34
N MET A 83 -5.34 1.86 8.36
CA MET A 83 -6.35 0.80 8.53
C MET A 83 -7.12 1.01 9.83
N ASP A 84 -8.37 0.52 9.87
CA ASP A 84 -9.08 0.38 11.12
C ASP A 84 -8.53 -0.79 11.96
N ARG A 85 -8.83 -0.78 13.26
CA ARG A 85 -8.37 -1.81 14.21
C ARG A 85 -8.80 -3.23 13.83
N THR A 86 -10.01 -3.38 13.30
CA THR A 86 -10.57 -4.68 12.90
C THR A 86 -9.84 -5.24 11.68
N ALA A 87 -9.60 -4.41 10.67
CA ALA A 87 -8.85 -4.78 9.48
C ALA A 87 -7.40 -5.12 9.83
N THR A 88 -6.76 -4.32 10.71
CA THR A 88 -5.42 -4.59 11.23
C THR A 88 -5.36 -5.93 11.96
N GLY A 89 -6.32 -6.22 12.85
CA GLY A 89 -6.40 -7.50 13.54
C GLY A 89 -6.58 -8.69 12.58
N ARG A 90 -7.37 -8.53 11.51
CA ARG A 90 -7.51 -9.57 10.47
C ARG A 90 -6.22 -9.82 9.70
N ALA A 91 -5.45 -8.77 9.40
CA ALA A 91 -4.16 -8.89 8.74
C ALA A 91 -3.09 -9.56 9.62
N LEU A 92 -3.14 -9.32 10.93
CA LEU A 92 -2.21 -9.87 11.91
C LEU A 92 -2.42 -11.35 12.21
N ARG A 93 -3.68 -11.83 12.23
CA ARG A 93 -4.03 -13.21 12.60
C ARG A 93 -3.20 -14.28 11.88
N PRO A 94 -3.11 -14.30 10.53
CA PRO A 94 -2.30 -15.29 9.84
C PRO A 94 -0.82 -15.16 10.16
N LEU A 95 -0.28 -13.95 10.30
CA LEU A 95 1.12 -13.72 10.63
C LEU A 95 1.49 -14.22 12.03
N ALA A 96 0.60 -14.02 13.02
CA ALA A 96 0.80 -14.54 14.36
C ALA A 96 0.65 -16.06 14.40
N ARG A 97 -0.36 -16.63 13.73
CA ARG A 97 -0.55 -18.09 13.61
C ARG A 97 0.66 -18.77 12.98
N ASP A 98 1.25 -18.16 11.96
CA ASP A 98 2.39 -18.69 11.22
C ASP A 98 3.74 -18.38 11.94
N GLY A 99 3.70 -17.80 13.14
CA GLY A 99 4.88 -17.50 13.97
C GLY A 99 5.78 -16.39 13.40
N LEU A 100 5.28 -15.55 12.50
CA LEU A 100 6.04 -14.45 11.88
C LEU A 100 6.01 -13.17 12.70
N VAL A 101 4.95 -12.98 13.48
CA VAL A 101 4.75 -11.85 14.39
C VAL A 101 4.39 -12.38 15.76
N GLU A 102 5.03 -11.85 16.78
CA GLU A 102 4.72 -12.10 18.18
C GLU A 102 3.84 -10.99 18.74
N ILE A 103 2.87 -11.39 19.58
CA ILE A 103 1.98 -10.47 20.28
C ILE A 103 2.25 -10.65 21.78
N GLY A 104 3.08 -9.76 22.33
CA GLY A 104 3.46 -9.74 23.74
C GLY A 104 2.79 -8.63 24.55
N PRO A 105 3.15 -8.50 25.85
CA PRO A 105 2.76 -7.36 26.65
C PRO A 105 3.46 -6.08 26.15
N GLY A 106 2.74 -4.97 26.10
CA GLY A 106 3.31 -3.64 25.83
C GLY A 106 4.09 -3.08 27.03
N ARG A 107 4.71 -1.92 26.81
CA ARG A 107 5.55 -1.26 27.84
C ARG A 107 4.82 -0.96 29.15
N ASP A 108 3.52 -0.73 29.10
CA ASP A 108 2.64 -0.41 30.23
C ASP A 108 1.89 -1.64 30.79
N GLY A 109 2.13 -2.82 30.23
CA GLY A 109 1.44 -4.07 30.60
C GLY A 109 -0.06 -4.13 30.24
N ARG A 110 -0.66 -2.98 29.87
CA ARG A 110 -2.09 -2.86 29.51
C ARG A 110 -2.35 -2.97 28.03
N THR A 111 -1.38 -2.57 27.21
CA THR A 111 -1.43 -2.66 25.75
C THR A 111 -0.74 -3.94 25.26
N ARG A 112 -1.04 -4.33 24.03
CA ARG A 112 -0.33 -5.42 23.34
C ARG A 112 0.67 -4.84 22.37
N SER A 113 1.91 -5.34 22.46
CA SER A 113 3.01 -5.00 21.56
C SER A 113 3.16 -6.08 20.49
N LEU A 114 3.36 -5.63 19.26
CA LEU A 114 3.62 -6.46 18.10
C LEU A 114 5.10 -6.37 17.76
N SER A 115 5.77 -7.48 17.58
CA SER A 115 7.17 -7.53 17.14
C SER A 115 7.38 -8.61 16.09
N LEU A 116 8.40 -8.41 15.22
CA LEU A 116 8.84 -9.45 14.32
C LEU A 116 9.59 -10.54 15.09
N THR A 117 9.22 -11.79 14.82
CA THR A 117 10.05 -12.92 15.24
C THR A 117 11.30 -13.06 14.34
N PRO A 118 12.31 -13.83 14.72
CA PRO A 118 13.41 -14.18 13.81
C PRO A 118 12.93 -14.81 12.50
N ALA A 119 11.90 -15.67 12.58
CA ALA A 119 11.26 -16.28 11.40
C ALA A 119 10.56 -15.23 10.53
N GLY A 120 9.87 -14.26 11.15
CA GLY A 120 9.24 -13.14 10.44
C GLY A 120 10.25 -12.26 9.70
N ARG A 121 11.39 -11.96 10.32
CA ARG A 121 12.48 -11.21 9.70
C ARG A 121 13.09 -11.97 8.53
N ALA A 122 13.38 -13.26 8.68
CA ALA A 122 13.88 -14.10 7.60
C ALA A 122 12.89 -14.19 6.43
N LYS A 123 11.59 -14.32 6.72
CA LYS A 123 10.52 -14.35 5.72
C LYS A 123 10.42 -13.04 4.96
N LEU A 124 10.48 -11.91 5.66
CA LEU A 124 10.47 -10.59 5.05
C LEU A 124 11.66 -10.42 4.11
N GLU A 125 12.86 -10.76 4.57
CA GLU A 125 14.09 -10.61 3.77
C GLU A 125 14.05 -11.47 2.50
N ALA A 126 13.63 -12.72 2.60
CA ALA A 126 13.45 -13.59 1.43
C ALA A 126 12.42 -13.04 0.44
N THR A 127 11.42 -12.31 0.93
CA THR A 127 10.36 -11.74 0.10
C THR A 127 10.74 -10.40 -0.53
N ARG A 128 11.75 -9.68 0.00
CA ARG A 128 12.20 -8.37 -0.53
C ARG A 128 12.60 -8.42 -2.00
N ALA A 129 13.22 -9.51 -2.45
CA ALA A 129 13.61 -9.66 -3.86
C ALA A 129 12.37 -9.69 -4.78
N LEU A 130 11.30 -10.37 -4.36
CA LEU A 130 10.04 -10.42 -5.11
C LEU A 130 9.36 -9.05 -5.13
N TRP A 131 9.37 -8.36 -4.00
CA TRP A 131 8.84 -6.98 -3.90
C TRP A 131 9.61 -6.02 -4.82
N ARG A 132 10.95 -6.07 -4.83
CA ARG A 132 11.77 -5.25 -5.76
C ARG A 132 11.43 -5.55 -7.21
N ARG A 133 11.23 -6.81 -7.57
CA ARG A 133 10.79 -7.18 -8.94
C ARG A 133 9.45 -6.56 -9.29
N ALA A 134 8.49 -6.52 -8.36
CA ALA A 134 7.21 -5.85 -8.59
C ALA A 134 7.41 -4.33 -8.79
N GLN A 135 8.26 -3.68 -7.98
CA GLN A 135 8.59 -2.26 -8.14
C GLN A 135 9.16 -1.97 -9.53
N THR A 136 10.22 -2.68 -9.93
CA THR A 136 10.85 -2.50 -11.24
C THR A 136 9.86 -2.76 -12.38
N ALA A 137 9.00 -3.78 -12.26
CA ALA A 137 7.99 -4.07 -13.29
C ALA A 137 6.92 -2.97 -13.39
N PHE A 138 6.53 -2.37 -12.26
CA PHE A 138 5.61 -1.24 -12.25
C PHE A 138 6.25 0.01 -12.86
N GLU A 139 7.48 0.35 -12.47
CA GLU A 139 8.23 1.48 -13.01
C GLU A 139 8.48 1.36 -14.51
N ALA A 140 8.82 0.15 -14.98
CA ALA A 140 8.99 -0.11 -16.42
C ALA A 140 7.68 0.08 -17.22
N GLN A 141 6.53 -0.18 -16.62
CA GLN A 141 5.22 -0.10 -17.25
C GLN A 141 4.59 1.31 -17.18
N TYR A 142 4.81 2.02 -16.06
CA TYR A 142 4.17 3.29 -15.75
C TYR A 142 5.09 4.49 -16.03
N GLY A 143 6.41 4.29 -16.04
CA GLY A 143 7.44 5.31 -16.03
C GLY A 143 8.01 5.51 -14.62
N ALA A 144 9.32 5.56 -14.48
CA ALA A 144 9.95 5.69 -13.15
C ALA A 144 9.68 7.06 -12.51
N ALA A 145 9.78 8.14 -13.28
CA ALA A 145 9.51 9.51 -12.81
C ALA A 145 8.02 9.71 -12.46
N GLU A 146 7.13 9.15 -13.27
CA GLU A 146 5.68 9.17 -13.04
C GLU A 146 5.30 8.37 -11.80
N ALA A 147 5.95 7.22 -11.57
CA ALA A 147 5.74 6.39 -10.38
C ALA A 147 6.16 7.13 -9.10
N ASP A 148 7.29 7.83 -9.12
CA ASP A 148 7.73 8.67 -8.01
C ASP A 148 6.78 9.84 -7.75
N THR A 149 6.34 10.54 -8.80
CA THR A 149 5.37 11.62 -8.71
C THR A 149 4.05 11.14 -8.13
N LEU A 150 3.56 9.98 -8.57
CA LEU A 150 2.36 9.33 -8.05
C LEU A 150 2.52 9.02 -6.56
N ARG A 151 3.63 8.40 -6.16
CA ARG A 151 3.91 8.06 -4.77
C ARG A 151 3.89 9.28 -3.85
N LEU A 152 4.53 10.39 -4.26
CA LEU A 152 4.54 11.65 -3.53
C LEU A 152 3.14 12.28 -3.45
N SER A 153 2.38 12.23 -4.53
CA SER A 153 1.00 12.73 -4.56
C SER A 153 0.08 11.96 -3.62
N LEU A 154 0.20 10.63 -3.59
CA LEU A 154 -0.54 9.79 -2.67
C LEU A 154 -0.14 10.01 -1.20
N ALA A 155 1.14 10.28 -0.92
CA ALA A 155 1.60 10.64 0.43
C ALA A 155 0.92 11.91 0.94
N ARG A 156 0.74 12.92 0.09
CA ARG A 156 -0.02 14.15 0.44
C ARG A 156 -1.50 13.87 0.71
N VAL A 157 -2.12 12.95 -0.04
CA VAL A 157 -3.53 12.57 0.20
C VAL A 157 -3.74 11.98 1.59
N VAL A 158 -2.76 11.22 2.12
CA VAL A 158 -2.83 10.67 3.49
C VAL A 158 -2.23 11.59 4.56
N GLY A 159 -1.86 12.84 4.21
CA GLY A 159 -1.34 13.81 5.16
C GLY A 159 0.06 13.48 5.71
N ARG A 160 0.88 12.77 4.95
CA ARG A 160 2.24 12.33 5.32
C ARG A 160 3.34 12.89 4.42
N ALA A 161 3.07 14.01 3.78
CA ALA A 161 4.05 14.75 2.97
C ALA A 161 4.77 15.81 3.81
#